data_83784732e7044a485e1ad3a49b536ea2
#
_entry.id   83784732e7044a485e1ad3a49b536ea2
#
_cell.length_a   1.000
_cell.length_b   1.000
_cell.length_c   1.000
_cell.angle_alpha   90.00
_cell.angle_beta   90.00
_cell.angle_gamma   90.00
#
_symmetry.space_group_name_H-M   'P 1'
#
loop_
_entity.id
_entity.type
_entity.pdbx_description
1 polymer ?
#
loop_
_entity_poly.entity_id
_entity_poly.type
_entity_poly.pdbx_seq_one_letter_code
_entity_poly.pdbx_strand_id
1 'polypeptide(L)'
;MNGTQGLMEALSKTKTKRFKVKHPKRKLFRCNDPLLGVFMWGVNHTVRELQHIHVPVMLMPDDFRSFSKITIKNHAYNKENLPSNFKVKEYCPLVFRNLRERFGINDSDFLKSLTVPPRSINPLRGGANYYLSADRLYVIKTLTTEEVEEMHHFLKQYHPYIVDRHAKTLLPQYLALYRLTVDNMESYMVVIRNVFSAHLKVHKKYDLKGSRVDREASDKEREKTCPTLKDNDFLADGVKINIGEEGKEGLMETLGADVDFLSKLNIIGYSLLLGIHDMDRAMEDALDAQAEEEEDDEDYDSAGSGGVALTPPESPNTRRKISSSMMVSQASRIDPNLDIYAIPSRAAGAGAGTVSGPKHIYFLSIMDVLTHYGIKKAAAKAAKTVKYGSDVEGISTAEPEQYSRRFLAFVNDAIE
;
A
#
# COMPACT_ATOMS: atom_id res chain seq x y z
N MET A 1 -2.89 -42.41 -73.53
CA MET A 1 -2.03 -41.45 -72.76
C MET A 1 -2.86 -40.27 -72.27
N ASN A 2 -3.63 -40.39 -71.22
CA ASN A 2 -4.35 -39.27 -70.52
C ASN A 2 -4.80 -39.78 -69.17
N GLY A 3 -3.96 -39.67 -68.17
CA GLY A 3 -4.31 -40.21 -66.88
C GLY A 3 -3.46 -39.70 -65.69
N THR A 4 -2.57 -38.73 -65.92
CA THR A 4 -1.60 -38.31 -64.85
C THR A 4 -1.57 -36.81 -64.57
N GLN A 5 -2.41 -36.02 -65.22
CA GLN A 5 -2.46 -34.56 -64.93
C GLN A 5 -3.52 -34.12 -63.89
N GLY A 6 -4.45 -34.99 -63.48
CA GLY A 6 -5.53 -34.66 -62.61
C GLY A 6 -5.20 -34.78 -61.08
N LEU A 7 -4.08 -35.44 -60.71
CA LEU A 7 -3.76 -35.71 -59.32
C LEU A 7 -2.81 -34.68 -58.65
N MET A 8 -2.16 -33.82 -59.42
CA MET A 8 -1.24 -32.81 -58.88
C MET A 8 -1.90 -31.46 -58.55
N GLU A 9 -3.09 -31.19 -59.04
CA GLU A 9 -3.81 -29.93 -58.73
C GLU A 9 -4.65 -29.96 -57.46
N ALA A 10 -4.88 -31.14 -56.88
CA ALA A 10 -5.67 -31.30 -55.68
C ALA A 10 -4.88 -31.10 -54.34
N LEU A 11 -3.54 -31.04 -54.41
CA LEU A 11 -2.66 -30.98 -53.24
C LEU A 11 -2.18 -29.57 -52.85
N SER A 12 -2.60 -28.51 -53.53
CA SER A 12 -2.05 -27.17 -53.29
C SER A 12 -2.98 -26.20 -52.57
N LYS A 13 -4.07 -26.66 -51.95
CA LYS A 13 -5.02 -25.77 -51.22
C LYS A 13 -5.29 -26.17 -49.78
N THR A 14 -4.34 -26.73 -49.07
CA THR A 14 -4.38 -26.72 -47.60
C THR A 14 -3.93 -25.35 -47.10
N LYS A 15 -4.90 -24.43 -46.94
CA LYS A 15 -4.71 -23.18 -46.23
C LYS A 15 -4.34 -23.51 -44.80
N THR A 16 -3.06 -23.49 -44.48
CA THR A 16 -2.58 -23.47 -43.08
C THR A 16 -3.19 -22.27 -42.40
N LYS A 17 -4.22 -22.49 -41.57
CA LYS A 17 -4.74 -21.50 -40.66
C LYS A 17 -3.61 -21.15 -39.67
N ARG A 18 -2.86 -20.09 -39.97
CA ARG A 18 -1.97 -19.49 -38.98
C ARG A 18 -2.81 -19.09 -37.79
N PHE A 19 -2.69 -19.81 -36.69
CA PHE A 19 -3.21 -19.41 -35.41
C PHE A 19 -2.50 -18.10 -35.04
N LYS A 20 -3.18 -16.98 -35.22
CA LYS A 20 -2.74 -15.71 -34.65
C LYS A 20 -2.91 -15.82 -33.12
N VAL A 21 -1.82 -16.06 -32.39
CA VAL A 21 -1.78 -15.93 -30.99
C VAL A 21 -2.18 -14.47 -30.68
N LYS A 22 -3.41 -14.27 -30.22
CA LYS A 22 -3.86 -12.95 -29.72
C LYS A 22 -3.16 -12.70 -28.40
N HIS A 23 -1.99 -12.07 -28.46
CA HIS A 23 -1.40 -11.50 -27.24
C HIS A 23 -2.41 -10.50 -26.68
N PRO A 24 -2.82 -10.64 -25.40
CA PRO A 24 -3.69 -9.66 -24.78
C PRO A 24 -2.97 -8.30 -24.87
N LYS A 25 -3.58 -7.34 -25.57
CA LYS A 25 -3.05 -5.97 -25.64
C LYS A 25 -3.03 -5.43 -24.21
N ARG A 26 -1.84 -5.30 -23.61
CA ARG A 26 -1.69 -4.64 -22.30
C ARG A 26 -2.23 -3.23 -22.42
N LYS A 27 -3.25 -2.93 -21.62
CA LYS A 27 -3.90 -1.62 -21.56
C LYS A 27 -3.07 -0.72 -20.62
N LEU A 28 -1.87 -0.31 -21.06
CA LEU A 28 -1.03 0.63 -20.30
C LEU A 28 -1.71 2.01 -20.28
N PHE A 29 -1.74 2.64 -19.09
CA PHE A 29 -2.29 3.98 -18.81
C PHE A 29 -3.79 4.16 -19.14
N ARG A 30 -4.54 3.09 -19.36
CA ARG A 30 -5.97 3.15 -19.60
C ARG A 30 -6.71 3.11 -18.27
N CYS A 31 -7.28 4.22 -17.88
CA CYS A 31 -8.14 4.36 -16.72
C CYS A 31 -9.35 5.23 -17.10
N ASN A 32 -10.51 4.97 -16.52
CA ASN A 32 -11.71 5.80 -16.75
C ASN A 32 -11.55 7.19 -16.12
N ASP A 33 -10.69 7.33 -15.11
CA ASP A 33 -10.34 8.61 -14.49
C ASP A 33 -9.13 9.22 -15.21
N PRO A 34 -9.29 10.38 -15.91
CA PRO A 34 -8.20 11.05 -16.60
C PRO A 34 -7.03 11.44 -15.69
N LEU A 35 -7.31 11.78 -14.43
CA LEU A 35 -6.28 12.13 -13.46
C LEU A 35 -5.36 10.95 -13.17
N LEU A 36 -5.93 9.76 -12.97
CA LEU A 36 -5.15 8.53 -12.76
C LEU A 36 -4.41 8.10 -14.03
N GLY A 37 -4.99 8.32 -15.21
CA GLY A 37 -4.30 8.11 -16.48
C GLY A 37 -3.06 8.99 -16.61
N VAL A 38 -3.17 10.29 -16.29
CA VAL A 38 -2.05 11.24 -16.28
C VAL A 38 -1.03 10.90 -15.19
N PHE A 39 -1.48 10.46 -14.02
CA PHE A 39 -0.59 9.98 -12.95
C PHE A 39 0.29 8.81 -13.44
N MET A 40 -0.32 7.75 -13.96
CA MET A 40 0.41 6.58 -14.47
C MET A 40 1.40 6.94 -15.58
N TRP A 41 0.99 7.81 -16.52
CA TRP A 41 1.84 8.32 -17.56
C TRP A 41 3.02 9.13 -16.97
N GLY A 42 2.72 10.00 -16.01
CA GLY A 42 3.69 10.85 -15.34
C GLY A 42 4.77 10.06 -14.62
N VAL A 43 4.38 9.09 -13.80
CA VAL A 43 5.32 8.20 -13.11
C VAL A 43 6.21 7.46 -14.12
N ASN A 44 5.61 6.90 -15.18
CA ASN A 44 6.40 6.19 -16.18
C ASN A 44 7.41 7.09 -16.89
N HIS A 45 7.03 8.33 -17.19
CA HIS A 45 7.90 9.30 -17.85
C HIS A 45 9.05 9.73 -16.92
N THR A 46 8.73 10.24 -15.73
CA THR A 46 9.72 10.84 -14.83
C THR A 46 10.73 9.81 -14.29
N VAL A 47 10.29 8.62 -13.93
CA VAL A 47 11.20 7.56 -13.47
C VAL A 47 12.14 7.08 -14.59
N ARG A 48 11.63 6.99 -15.84
CA ARG A 48 12.50 6.64 -16.99
C ARG A 48 13.52 7.73 -17.30
N GLU A 49 13.13 9.01 -17.24
CA GLU A 49 14.08 10.14 -17.39
C GLU A 49 15.20 10.07 -16.34
N LEU A 50 14.85 9.73 -15.07
CA LEU A 50 15.83 9.56 -13.99
C LEU A 50 16.81 8.42 -14.24
N GLN A 51 16.46 7.37 -14.99
CA GLN A 51 17.38 6.28 -15.33
C GLN A 51 18.55 6.75 -16.20
N HIS A 52 18.38 7.84 -16.94
CA HIS A 52 19.43 8.44 -17.76
C HIS A 52 20.26 9.49 -17.02
N ILE A 53 19.88 9.83 -15.78
CA ILE A 53 20.63 10.78 -14.94
C ILE A 53 21.59 10.02 -14.04
N HIS A 54 22.83 10.47 -14.02
CA HIS A 54 23.84 9.91 -13.13
C HIS A 54 23.43 10.09 -11.66
N VAL A 55 23.54 9.04 -10.86
CA VAL A 55 23.23 9.11 -9.43
C VAL A 55 24.30 9.95 -8.75
N PRO A 56 23.94 11.06 -8.09
CA PRO A 56 24.91 11.87 -7.37
C PRO A 56 25.46 11.08 -6.17
N VAL A 57 26.75 11.29 -5.85
CA VAL A 57 27.38 10.68 -4.67
C VAL A 57 26.73 11.20 -3.38
N MET A 58 26.28 12.47 -3.41
CA MET A 58 25.66 13.14 -2.29
C MET A 58 24.56 14.08 -2.79
N LEU A 59 23.44 14.13 -2.09
CA LEU A 59 22.38 15.09 -2.37
C LEU A 59 22.74 16.47 -1.83
N MET A 60 22.48 17.51 -2.62
CA MET A 60 22.71 18.91 -2.29
C MET A 60 21.42 19.58 -1.82
N PRO A 61 21.49 20.70 -1.08
CA PRO A 61 20.29 21.44 -0.66
C PRO A 61 19.34 21.83 -1.80
N ASP A 62 19.87 22.01 -3.01
CA ASP A 62 19.08 22.34 -4.20
C ASP A 62 18.27 21.15 -4.70
N ASP A 63 18.69 19.91 -4.45
CA ASP A 63 17.93 18.71 -4.81
C ASP A 63 16.59 18.65 -4.07
N PHE A 64 16.51 19.19 -2.85
CA PHE A 64 15.29 19.32 -2.05
C PHE A 64 14.35 20.46 -2.51
N ARG A 65 14.76 21.25 -3.49
CA ARG A 65 13.95 22.30 -4.12
C ARG A 65 13.72 22.03 -5.59
N SER A 66 14.45 21.09 -6.15
CA SER A 66 14.40 20.74 -7.56
C SER A 66 13.05 20.14 -7.96
N PHE A 67 12.73 20.21 -9.22
CA PHE A 67 11.58 19.53 -9.80
C PHE A 67 11.81 19.21 -11.27
N SER A 68 11.22 18.12 -11.73
CA SER A 68 11.03 17.83 -13.15
C SER A 68 9.62 18.29 -13.56
N LYS A 69 9.49 18.95 -14.71
CA LYS A 69 8.19 19.42 -15.21
C LYS A 69 8.07 19.19 -16.70
N ILE A 70 6.99 18.55 -17.10
CA ILE A 70 6.64 18.38 -18.50
C ILE A 70 5.24 18.92 -18.78
N THR A 71 5.07 19.53 -19.95
CA THR A 71 3.79 20.00 -20.46
C THR A 71 3.51 19.31 -21.77
N ILE A 72 2.43 18.55 -21.82
CA ILE A 72 1.97 17.87 -23.01
C ILE A 72 0.85 18.69 -23.64
N LYS A 73 0.99 18.95 -24.94
CA LYS A 73 -0.01 19.60 -25.76
C LYS A 73 -0.33 18.72 -26.97
N ASN A 74 -1.60 18.57 -27.29
CA ASN A 74 -2.09 17.79 -28.43
C ASN A 74 -1.59 16.34 -28.38
N HIS A 75 -1.75 15.66 -27.24
CA HIS A 75 -1.36 14.26 -27.10
C HIS A 75 -2.09 13.40 -28.13
N ALA A 76 -1.33 12.83 -29.06
CA ALA A 76 -1.87 12.06 -30.20
C ALA A 76 -2.19 10.60 -29.86
N TYR A 77 -1.59 10.07 -28.80
CA TYR A 77 -1.70 8.69 -28.38
C TYR A 77 -2.74 8.52 -27.28
N ASN A 78 -3.53 7.46 -27.32
CA ASN A 78 -4.56 7.15 -26.31
C ASN A 78 -5.62 8.25 -26.09
N LYS A 79 -6.12 8.85 -27.16
CA LYS A 79 -7.17 9.89 -27.11
C LYS A 79 -8.42 9.50 -26.33
N GLU A 80 -8.66 8.22 -26.15
CA GLU A 80 -9.82 7.68 -25.41
C GLU A 80 -9.63 7.75 -23.87
N ASN A 81 -8.38 7.81 -23.37
CA ASN A 81 -8.08 7.61 -21.95
C ASN A 81 -7.14 8.67 -21.34
N LEU A 82 -6.48 9.47 -22.15
CA LEU A 82 -5.64 10.58 -21.71
C LEU A 82 -6.13 11.89 -22.31
N PRO A 83 -6.22 12.96 -21.52
CA PRO A 83 -6.56 14.28 -22.04
C PRO A 83 -5.50 14.71 -23.05
N SER A 84 -5.90 15.50 -24.06
CA SER A 84 -4.96 16.01 -25.07
C SER A 84 -3.93 16.98 -24.50
N ASN A 85 -4.29 17.69 -23.42
CA ASN A 85 -3.44 18.67 -22.75
C ASN A 85 -3.36 18.37 -21.25
N PHE A 86 -2.14 18.20 -20.74
CA PHE A 86 -1.91 18.02 -19.31
C PHE A 86 -0.49 18.43 -18.91
N LYS A 87 -0.27 18.62 -17.62
CA LYS A 87 1.06 18.89 -17.07
C LYS A 87 1.36 17.89 -15.96
N VAL A 88 2.61 17.46 -15.89
CA VAL A 88 3.14 16.65 -14.80
C VAL A 88 4.34 17.38 -14.21
N LYS A 89 4.38 17.51 -12.90
CA LYS A 89 5.52 18.00 -12.14
C LYS A 89 5.83 16.99 -11.05
N GLU A 90 7.05 16.43 -11.06
CA GLU A 90 7.60 15.63 -9.97
C GLU A 90 8.48 16.54 -9.09
N TYR A 91 8.27 16.52 -7.79
CA TYR A 91 9.07 17.27 -6.83
C TYR A 91 10.23 16.44 -6.31
N CYS A 92 11.38 17.06 -6.12
CA CYS A 92 12.59 16.46 -5.52
C CYS A 92 12.95 15.07 -6.08
N PRO A 93 13.02 14.88 -7.42
CA PRO A 93 13.10 13.56 -8.04
C PRO A 93 14.32 12.75 -7.58
N LEU A 94 15.49 13.37 -7.42
CA LEU A 94 16.70 12.69 -6.95
C LEU A 94 16.60 12.28 -5.49
N VAL A 95 15.94 13.08 -4.65
CA VAL A 95 15.73 12.77 -3.23
C VAL A 95 14.83 11.53 -3.10
N PHE A 96 13.69 11.53 -3.81
CA PHE A 96 12.78 10.37 -3.77
C PHE A 96 13.40 9.12 -4.41
N ARG A 97 14.21 9.26 -5.47
CA ARG A 97 14.98 8.15 -6.02
C ARG A 97 15.91 7.54 -4.96
N ASN A 98 16.67 8.37 -4.26
CA ASN A 98 17.56 7.90 -3.20
C ASN A 98 16.79 7.25 -2.05
N LEU A 99 15.62 7.78 -1.66
CA LEU A 99 14.74 7.15 -0.67
C LEU A 99 14.26 5.77 -1.15
N ARG A 100 13.82 5.62 -2.42
CA ARG A 100 13.45 4.29 -2.97
C ARG A 100 14.62 3.31 -2.89
N GLU A 101 15.81 3.72 -3.26
CA GLU A 101 17.04 2.89 -3.15
C GLU A 101 17.30 2.46 -1.69
N ARG A 102 17.19 3.39 -0.72
CA ARG A 102 17.35 3.11 0.71
C ARG A 102 16.32 2.12 1.25
N PHE A 103 15.11 2.19 0.73
CA PHE A 103 14.01 1.28 1.09
C PHE A 103 14.02 -0.04 0.29
N GLY A 104 15.04 -0.29 -0.51
CA GLY A 104 15.17 -1.51 -1.30
C GLY A 104 14.15 -1.63 -2.43
N ILE A 105 13.59 -0.51 -2.91
CA ILE A 105 12.59 -0.49 -3.97
C ILE A 105 13.29 -0.28 -5.32
N ASN A 106 13.14 -1.26 -6.19
CA ASN A 106 13.65 -1.19 -7.55
C ASN A 106 12.74 -0.32 -8.43
N ASP A 107 13.33 0.61 -9.20
CA ASP A 107 12.59 1.50 -10.10
C ASP A 107 11.76 0.74 -11.16
N SER A 108 12.23 -0.43 -11.63
CA SER A 108 11.49 -1.25 -12.60
C SER A 108 10.21 -1.83 -12.00
N ASP A 109 10.27 -2.31 -10.75
CA ASP A 109 9.12 -2.86 -10.06
C ASP A 109 8.16 -1.76 -9.61
N PHE A 110 8.69 -0.61 -9.18
CA PHE A 110 7.92 0.60 -8.91
C PHE A 110 7.11 1.04 -10.13
N LEU A 111 7.74 1.07 -11.33
CA LEU A 111 7.06 1.36 -12.58
C LEU A 111 5.98 0.34 -12.93
N LYS A 112 6.28 -0.96 -12.81
CA LYS A 112 5.30 -2.03 -13.13
C LYS A 112 4.04 -1.88 -12.28
N SER A 113 4.20 -1.60 -10.99
CA SER A 113 3.10 -1.43 -10.05
C SER A 113 2.25 -0.22 -10.39
N LEU A 114 2.87 0.95 -10.61
CA LEU A 114 2.17 2.22 -10.75
C LEU A 114 1.74 2.57 -12.19
N THR A 115 2.01 1.70 -13.17
CA THR A 115 1.52 1.84 -14.55
C THR A 115 0.30 0.97 -14.86
N VAL A 116 -0.23 0.28 -13.86
CA VAL A 116 -1.53 -0.40 -13.88
C VAL A 116 -2.53 0.45 -13.12
N PRO A 117 -3.81 0.57 -13.58
CA PRO A 117 -4.82 1.39 -12.92
C PRO A 117 -4.99 1.05 -11.44
N PRO A 118 -4.76 2.00 -10.53
CA PRO A 118 -4.96 1.78 -9.11
C PRO A 118 -6.46 1.78 -8.78
N ARG A 119 -6.82 1.16 -7.64
CA ARG A 119 -8.20 1.12 -7.15
C ARG A 119 -8.42 2.18 -6.08
N SER A 120 -9.54 2.90 -6.14
CA SER A 120 -9.96 3.76 -5.03
C SER A 120 -10.34 2.91 -3.81
N ILE A 121 -9.77 3.22 -2.64
CA ILE A 121 -10.03 2.51 -1.39
C ILE A 121 -10.82 3.32 -0.38
N ASN A 122 -11.00 4.62 -0.63
CA ASN A 122 -11.79 5.48 0.25
C ASN A 122 -12.47 6.61 -0.55
N PRO A 123 -13.64 6.37 -1.15
CA PRO A 123 -14.38 7.37 -1.93
C PRO A 123 -15.16 8.33 -1.02
N LEU A 124 -14.55 8.89 0.03
CA LEU A 124 -15.20 9.83 0.92
C LEU A 124 -15.38 11.20 0.22
N ARG A 125 -16.59 11.73 0.26
CA ARG A 125 -16.88 13.09 -0.14
C ARG A 125 -16.23 14.05 0.87
N GLY A 126 -15.28 14.88 0.43
CA GLY A 126 -14.73 16.00 1.21
C GLY A 126 -13.45 15.70 2.01
N GLY A 127 -12.75 14.59 1.74
CA GLY A 127 -11.44 14.27 2.32
C GLY A 127 -10.39 13.95 1.27
N ALA A 128 -9.17 13.57 1.72
CA ALA A 128 -8.15 13.06 0.83
C ALA A 128 -8.61 11.77 0.14
N ASN A 129 -8.35 11.65 -1.17
CA ASN A 129 -8.58 10.42 -1.89
C ASN A 129 -7.39 9.49 -1.72
N TYR A 130 -7.68 8.22 -1.51
CA TYR A 130 -6.70 7.16 -1.40
C TYR A 130 -6.92 6.13 -2.51
N TYR A 131 -5.83 5.77 -3.14
CA TYR A 131 -5.82 4.72 -4.16
C TYR A 131 -4.77 3.67 -3.79
N LEU A 132 -5.05 2.43 -4.10
CA LEU A 132 -4.16 1.30 -3.89
C LEU A 132 -3.69 0.78 -5.24
N SER A 133 -2.39 0.58 -5.42
CA SER A 133 -1.85 -0.05 -6.63
C SER A 133 -2.46 -1.44 -6.85
N ALA A 134 -2.52 -1.90 -8.10
CA ALA A 134 -3.17 -3.16 -8.44
C ALA A 134 -2.55 -4.38 -7.73
N ASP A 135 -1.24 -4.35 -7.51
CA ASP A 135 -0.48 -5.34 -6.74
C ASP A 135 -0.48 -5.09 -5.21
N ARG A 136 -1.19 -4.04 -4.75
CA ARG A 136 -1.33 -3.65 -3.35
C ARG A 136 -0.04 -3.23 -2.63
N LEU A 137 1.05 -2.95 -3.35
CA LEU A 137 2.33 -2.56 -2.75
C LEU A 137 2.39 -1.08 -2.36
N TYR A 138 1.65 -0.21 -3.05
CA TYR A 138 1.71 1.24 -2.86
C TYR A 138 0.34 1.86 -2.67
N VAL A 139 0.30 2.87 -1.80
CA VAL A 139 -0.84 3.75 -1.58
C VAL A 139 -0.54 5.10 -2.22
N ILE A 140 -1.46 5.63 -3.01
CA ILE A 140 -1.42 6.96 -3.56
C ILE A 140 -2.44 7.82 -2.79
N LYS A 141 -1.98 8.88 -2.12
CA LYS A 141 -2.82 9.81 -1.36
C LYS A 141 -2.82 11.17 -2.05
N THR A 142 -4.00 11.79 -2.20
CA THR A 142 -4.08 13.20 -2.60
C THR A 142 -3.73 14.10 -1.41
N LEU A 143 -3.01 15.20 -1.68
CA LEU A 143 -2.60 16.18 -0.69
C LEU A 143 -3.24 17.53 -0.97
N THR A 144 -3.40 18.33 0.08
CA THR A 144 -3.69 19.76 -0.04
C THR A 144 -2.40 20.55 -0.34
N THR A 145 -2.54 21.82 -0.72
CA THR A 145 -1.38 22.70 -0.95
C THR A 145 -0.54 22.85 0.33
N GLU A 146 -1.19 23.01 1.47
CA GLU A 146 -0.56 23.12 2.77
C GLU A 146 0.22 21.83 3.13
N GLU A 147 -0.36 20.66 2.89
CA GLU A 147 0.33 19.38 3.11
C GLU A 147 1.56 19.22 2.19
N VAL A 148 1.54 19.78 0.97
CA VAL A 148 2.71 19.79 0.08
C VAL A 148 3.82 20.69 0.63
N GLU A 149 3.49 21.86 1.16
CA GLU A 149 4.45 22.74 1.81
C GLU A 149 5.09 22.08 3.03
N GLU A 150 4.27 21.48 3.89
CA GLU A 150 4.76 20.70 5.04
C GLU A 150 5.63 19.51 4.60
N MET A 151 5.27 18.79 3.54
CA MET A 151 6.10 17.72 2.98
C MET A 151 7.48 18.22 2.55
N HIS A 152 7.59 19.41 1.93
CA HIS A 152 8.88 19.98 1.57
C HIS A 152 9.74 20.33 2.77
N HIS A 153 9.14 20.85 3.86
CA HIS A 153 9.85 21.10 5.12
C HIS A 153 10.28 19.79 5.79
N PHE A 154 9.37 18.84 5.85
CA PHE A 154 9.60 17.52 6.43
C PHE A 154 10.71 16.76 5.69
N LEU A 155 10.67 16.72 4.36
CA LEU A 155 11.59 15.93 3.53
C LEU A 155 13.08 16.27 3.77
N LYS A 156 13.38 17.54 4.06
CA LYS A 156 14.76 18.00 4.35
C LYS A 156 15.33 17.38 5.62
N GLN A 157 14.49 17.07 6.59
CA GLN A 157 14.88 16.44 7.85
C GLN A 157 14.71 14.92 7.79
N TYR A 158 13.67 14.48 7.09
CA TYR A 158 13.32 13.08 6.95
C TYR A 158 14.38 12.29 6.17
N HIS A 159 14.88 12.82 5.06
CA HIS A 159 15.90 12.12 4.25
C HIS A 159 17.18 11.83 5.05
N PRO A 160 17.85 12.82 5.72
CA PRO A 160 19.00 12.53 6.57
C PRO A 160 18.69 11.52 7.67
N TYR A 161 17.51 11.64 8.30
CA TYR A 161 17.08 10.71 9.32
C TYR A 161 17.00 9.26 8.80
N ILE A 162 16.41 9.05 7.61
CA ILE A 162 16.34 7.72 6.99
C ILE A 162 17.76 7.18 6.66
N VAL A 163 18.65 8.05 6.23
CA VAL A 163 20.06 7.66 5.96
C VAL A 163 20.76 7.23 7.24
N ASP A 164 20.68 8.03 8.29
CA ASP A 164 21.33 7.78 9.58
C ASP A 164 20.77 6.54 10.28
N ARG A 165 19.49 6.27 10.13
CA ARG A 165 18.81 5.09 10.70
C ARG A 165 18.92 3.85 9.80
N HIS A 166 19.63 3.92 8.66
CA HIS A 166 19.71 2.83 7.69
C HIS A 166 18.34 2.28 7.29
N ALA A 167 17.35 3.17 7.12
CA ALA A 167 15.95 2.85 6.87
C ALA A 167 15.23 2.03 7.97
N LYS A 168 15.83 1.84 9.16
CA LYS A 168 15.19 1.21 10.33
C LYS A 168 14.25 2.24 10.96
N THR A 169 12.98 2.21 10.57
CA THR A 169 11.95 3.18 10.98
C THR A 169 10.55 2.61 10.78
N LEU A 170 9.60 3.09 11.61
CA LEU A 170 8.17 2.86 11.44
C LEU A 170 7.46 4.06 10.77
N LEU A 171 8.20 5.11 10.40
CA LEU A 171 7.65 6.23 9.64
C LEU A 171 7.16 5.78 8.25
N PRO A 172 6.19 6.50 7.65
CA PRO A 172 5.75 6.22 6.31
C PRO A 172 6.91 6.32 5.30
N GLN A 173 7.05 5.34 4.43
CA GLN A 173 8.03 5.40 3.35
C GLN A 173 7.48 6.21 2.18
N TYR A 174 7.87 7.48 2.09
CA TYR A 174 7.50 8.38 0.99
C TYR A 174 8.39 8.11 -0.24
N LEU A 175 7.78 7.87 -1.40
CA LEU A 175 8.48 7.34 -2.58
C LEU A 175 8.45 8.27 -3.79
N ALA A 176 7.47 9.17 -3.88
CA ALA A 176 7.35 10.18 -4.92
C ALA A 176 6.31 11.24 -4.53
N LEU A 177 6.43 12.45 -5.08
CA LEU A 177 5.47 13.54 -4.92
C LEU A 177 5.23 14.22 -6.27
N TYR A 178 3.97 14.25 -6.70
CA TYR A 178 3.55 14.79 -7.99
C TYR A 178 2.55 15.94 -7.85
N ARG A 179 2.65 16.90 -8.78
CA ARG A 179 1.56 17.81 -9.12
C ARG A 179 1.12 17.51 -10.55
N LEU A 180 -0.14 17.23 -10.72
CA LEU A 180 -0.77 16.95 -12.00
C LEU A 180 -1.74 18.07 -12.33
N THR A 181 -1.74 18.54 -13.59
CA THR A 181 -2.73 19.49 -14.07
C THR A 181 -3.51 18.85 -15.20
N VAL A 182 -4.78 18.62 -14.97
CA VAL A 182 -5.73 18.04 -15.93
C VAL A 182 -6.91 19.01 -16.02
N ASP A 183 -7.31 19.41 -17.23
CA ASP A 183 -8.39 20.36 -17.47
C ASP A 183 -8.30 21.65 -16.63
N ASN A 184 -7.07 22.17 -16.49
CA ASN A 184 -6.69 23.32 -15.64
C ASN A 184 -6.89 23.13 -14.13
N MET A 185 -7.27 21.94 -13.67
CA MET A 185 -7.32 21.60 -12.25
C MET A 185 -6.00 21.01 -11.80
N GLU A 186 -5.47 21.52 -10.68
CA GLU A 186 -4.25 21.01 -10.07
C GLU A 186 -4.60 20.02 -8.96
N SER A 187 -3.92 18.87 -8.98
CA SER A 187 -4.02 17.84 -7.95
C SER A 187 -2.63 17.42 -7.51
N TYR A 188 -2.43 17.28 -6.23
CA TYR A 188 -1.18 16.79 -5.66
C TYR A 188 -1.34 15.35 -5.20
N MET A 189 -0.37 14.51 -5.49
CA MET A 189 -0.38 13.09 -5.13
C MET A 189 0.96 12.67 -4.57
N VAL A 190 0.95 12.01 -3.42
CA VAL A 190 2.11 11.38 -2.83
C VAL A 190 1.98 9.86 -2.95
N VAL A 191 3.08 9.20 -3.26
CA VAL A 191 3.18 7.74 -3.27
C VAL A 191 3.87 7.28 -2.00
N ILE A 192 3.24 6.34 -1.29
CA ILE A 192 3.70 5.81 -0.01
C ILE A 192 3.69 4.29 -0.11
N ARG A 193 4.66 3.60 0.50
CA ARG A 193 4.60 2.15 0.62
C ARG A 193 3.39 1.73 1.45
N ASN A 194 2.68 0.69 1.00
CA ASN A 194 1.58 0.15 1.78
C ASN A 194 2.11 -0.49 3.08
N VAL A 195 1.43 -0.23 4.19
CA VAL A 195 1.75 -0.82 5.49
C VAL A 195 1.37 -2.29 5.52
N PHE A 196 0.25 -2.63 4.88
CA PHE A 196 -0.31 -3.96 4.89
C PHE A 196 0.24 -4.83 3.76
N SER A 197 0.36 -6.11 4.03
CA SER A 197 0.77 -7.10 3.04
C SER A 197 -0.15 -7.12 1.81
N ALA A 198 0.44 -7.43 0.66
CA ALA A 198 -0.31 -7.65 -0.57
C ALA A 198 -1.10 -8.97 -0.56
N HIS A 199 -0.66 -9.96 0.21
CA HIS A 199 -1.18 -11.32 0.24
C HIS A 199 -1.77 -11.76 1.58
N LEU A 200 -1.39 -11.13 2.69
CA LEU A 200 -1.95 -11.43 4.02
C LEU A 200 -3.15 -10.50 4.29
N LYS A 201 -4.32 -11.08 4.52
CA LYS A 201 -5.55 -10.33 4.80
C LYS A 201 -5.50 -9.74 6.20
N VAL A 202 -5.76 -8.44 6.33
CA VAL A 202 -5.92 -7.79 7.65
C VAL A 202 -7.35 -8.01 8.13
N HIS A 203 -7.52 -8.62 9.31
CA HIS A 203 -8.81 -8.94 9.91
C HIS A 203 -9.27 -7.88 10.90
N LYS A 204 -8.34 -7.24 11.62
CA LYS A 204 -8.61 -6.10 12.52
C LYS A 204 -7.64 -4.97 12.25
N LYS A 205 -8.10 -3.73 12.36
CA LYS A 205 -7.31 -2.54 12.09
C LYS A 205 -7.61 -1.43 13.10
N TYR A 206 -6.55 -0.81 13.65
CA TYR A 206 -6.64 0.25 14.64
C TYR A 206 -5.77 1.44 14.27
N ASP A 207 -6.27 2.64 14.57
CA ASP A 207 -5.56 3.92 14.51
C ASP A 207 -5.40 4.42 15.96
N LEU A 208 -4.20 4.28 16.53
CA LEU A 208 -3.92 4.51 17.96
C LEU A 208 -3.11 5.80 18.14
N LYS A 209 -3.61 6.72 18.98
CA LYS A 209 -2.96 8.01 19.30
C LYS A 209 -2.60 8.16 20.77
N GLY A 210 -2.89 7.17 21.60
CA GLY A 210 -2.75 7.28 23.04
C GLY A 210 -3.70 8.32 23.66
N SER A 211 -4.85 8.58 23.04
CA SER A 211 -5.86 9.54 23.48
C SER A 211 -7.19 8.81 23.70
N ARG A 212 -8.00 9.30 24.65
CA ARG A 212 -9.32 8.73 24.94
C ARG A 212 -10.47 9.64 24.49
N VAL A 213 -10.20 10.94 24.35
CA VAL A 213 -11.23 11.94 24.00
C VAL A 213 -11.53 11.88 22.51
N ASP A 214 -12.78 11.64 22.13
CA ASP A 214 -13.26 11.51 20.75
C ASP A 214 -12.54 10.38 19.97
N ARG A 215 -12.14 9.30 20.66
CA ARG A 215 -11.35 8.20 20.09
C ARG A 215 -12.13 6.88 20.04
N GLU A 216 -13.27 6.93 19.35
CA GLU A 216 -14.08 5.77 19.00
C GLU A 216 -14.38 5.79 17.49
N ALA A 217 -14.53 4.62 16.88
CA ALA A 217 -14.98 4.51 15.52
C ALA A 217 -16.45 4.94 15.41
N SER A 218 -16.78 5.76 14.41
CA SER A 218 -18.17 6.13 14.14
C SER A 218 -18.97 4.91 13.64
N ASP A 219 -20.29 4.93 13.82
CA ASP A 219 -21.18 3.87 13.34
C ASP A 219 -20.98 3.58 11.85
N LYS A 220 -20.83 4.64 11.05
CA LYS A 220 -20.51 4.55 9.63
C LYS A 220 -19.18 3.88 9.31
N GLU A 221 -18.19 4.01 10.18
CA GLU A 221 -16.91 3.31 10.04
C GLU A 221 -17.06 1.83 10.42
N ARG A 222 -17.83 1.53 11.45
CA ARG A 222 -18.11 0.18 11.93
C ARG A 222 -18.88 -0.69 10.93
N GLU A 223 -19.67 -0.09 10.02
CA GLU A 223 -20.40 -0.77 8.93
C GLU A 223 -19.47 -1.33 7.84
N LYS A 224 -18.20 -0.93 7.80
CA LYS A 224 -17.24 -1.44 6.81
C LYS A 224 -16.79 -2.88 7.14
N THR A 225 -16.49 -3.65 6.12
CA THR A 225 -15.98 -5.04 6.26
C THR A 225 -14.72 -5.12 7.15
N CYS A 226 -13.83 -4.13 7.08
CA CYS A 226 -12.66 -4.00 7.93
C CYS A 226 -12.55 -2.54 8.40
N PRO A 227 -13.28 -2.17 9.48
CA PRO A 227 -13.28 -0.81 9.99
C PRO A 227 -11.92 -0.42 10.58
N THR A 228 -11.60 0.87 10.54
CA THR A 228 -10.47 1.42 11.29
C THR A 228 -10.97 1.83 12.67
N LEU A 229 -10.72 0.98 13.63
CA LEU A 229 -11.05 1.17 15.05
C LEU A 229 -10.04 2.14 15.68
N LYS A 230 -10.35 2.65 16.86
CA LYS A 230 -9.53 3.66 17.56
C LYS A 230 -9.20 3.22 18.97
N ASP A 231 -8.59 4.12 19.75
CA ASP A 231 -8.03 3.83 21.09
C ASP A 231 -9.07 3.23 22.04
N ASN A 232 -10.28 3.79 22.13
CA ASN A 232 -11.30 3.26 23.05
C ASN A 232 -11.83 1.90 22.60
N ASP A 233 -11.94 1.69 21.29
CA ASP A 233 -12.32 0.39 20.72
C ASP A 233 -11.23 -0.66 21.03
N PHE A 234 -9.95 -0.28 20.87
CA PHE A 234 -8.81 -1.17 21.14
C PHE A 234 -8.79 -1.61 22.62
N LEU A 235 -9.03 -0.67 23.54
CA LEU A 235 -9.10 -0.97 24.97
C LEU A 235 -10.32 -1.84 25.31
N ALA A 236 -11.47 -1.56 24.71
CA ALA A 236 -12.70 -2.35 24.89
C ALA A 236 -12.56 -3.79 24.34
N ASP A 237 -11.86 -3.95 23.22
CA ASP A 237 -11.57 -5.27 22.65
C ASP A 237 -10.57 -6.09 23.49
N GLY A 238 -9.87 -5.48 24.44
CA GLY A 238 -8.88 -6.13 25.29
C GLY A 238 -7.68 -6.71 24.51
N VAL A 239 -7.41 -6.16 23.31
CA VAL A 239 -6.34 -6.63 22.43
C VAL A 239 -4.97 -6.26 23.01
N LYS A 240 -4.04 -7.21 22.93
CA LYS A 240 -2.61 -7.01 23.23
C LYS A 240 -1.76 -7.44 22.02
N ILE A 241 -0.66 -6.75 21.83
CA ILE A 241 0.34 -7.05 20.81
C ILE A 241 1.38 -7.98 21.44
N ASN A 242 1.23 -9.27 21.25
CA ASN A 242 2.11 -10.27 21.88
C ASN A 242 3.29 -10.60 20.94
N ILE A 243 4.40 -9.90 21.12
CA ILE A 243 5.64 -10.09 20.35
C ILE A 243 6.82 -10.54 21.22
N GLY A 244 6.59 -10.69 22.53
CA GLY A 244 7.60 -11.06 23.51
C GLY A 244 8.57 -9.92 23.83
N GLU A 245 9.39 -10.10 24.88
CA GLU A 245 10.27 -9.04 25.40
C GLU A 245 11.26 -8.51 24.37
N GLU A 246 11.95 -9.38 23.63
CA GLU A 246 12.92 -8.98 22.61
C GLU A 246 12.26 -8.18 21.46
N GLY A 247 11.08 -8.64 21.01
CA GLY A 247 10.28 -7.94 20.00
C GLY A 247 9.80 -6.58 20.50
N LYS A 248 9.34 -6.51 21.77
CA LYS A 248 8.93 -5.27 22.42
C LYS A 248 10.09 -4.29 22.54
N GLU A 249 11.25 -4.72 22.99
CA GLU A 249 12.45 -3.89 23.14
C GLU A 249 12.88 -3.29 21.79
N GLY A 250 12.99 -4.11 20.75
CA GLY A 250 13.35 -3.68 19.39
C GLY A 250 12.32 -2.73 18.75
N LEU A 251 11.01 -3.00 18.97
CA LEU A 251 9.95 -2.13 18.49
C LEU A 251 9.95 -0.78 19.23
N MET A 252 10.06 -0.79 20.56
CA MET A 252 10.06 0.43 21.37
C MET A 252 11.32 1.28 21.12
N GLU A 253 12.50 0.68 20.89
CA GLU A 253 13.70 1.41 20.47
C GLU A 253 13.47 2.17 19.16
N THR A 254 12.90 1.50 18.14
CA THR A 254 12.64 2.11 16.83
C THR A 254 11.56 3.17 16.93
N LEU A 255 10.45 2.85 17.60
CA LEU A 255 9.34 3.78 17.81
C LEU A 255 9.76 5.03 18.62
N GLY A 256 10.57 4.84 19.66
CA GLY A 256 11.10 5.92 20.47
C GLY A 256 11.95 6.89 19.65
N ALA A 257 12.84 6.37 18.80
CA ALA A 257 13.65 7.20 17.93
C ALA A 257 12.81 7.98 16.90
N ASP A 258 11.80 7.34 16.29
CA ASP A 258 10.89 7.99 15.34
C ASP A 258 10.05 9.08 16.00
N VAL A 259 9.53 8.82 17.19
CA VAL A 259 8.73 9.77 17.97
C VAL A 259 9.57 10.96 18.48
N ASP A 260 10.80 10.73 18.90
CA ASP A 260 11.75 11.79 19.25
C ASP A 260 12.05 12.70 18.04
N PHE A 261 12.28 12.09 16.87
CA PHE A 261 12.45 12.82 15.61
C PHE A 261 11.22 13.70 15.30
N LEU A 262 10.01 13.15 15.37
CA LEU A 262 8.77 13.91 15.13
C LEU A 262 8.57 15.03 16.16
N SER A 263 8.87 14.78 17.43
CA SER A 263 8.78 15.77 18.50
C SER A 263 9.72 16.95 18.29
N LYS A 264 10.97 16.70 17.89
CA LYS A 264 11.96 17.74 17.51
C LYS A 264 11.51 18.61 16.35
N LEU A 265 10.69 18.06 15.45
CA LEU A 265 10.09 18.80 14.34
C LEU A 265 8.77 19.48 14.72
N ASN A 266 8.37 19.46 15.98
CA ASN A 266 7.08 19.97 16.44
C ASN A 266 5.87 19.34 15.70
N ILE A 267 5.95 18.07 15.33
CA ILE A 267 4.87 17.32 14.68
C ILE A 267 4.03 16.62 15.74
N ILE A 268 2.70 16.73 15.60
CA ILE A 268 1.71 16.09 16.47
C ILE A 268 0.61 15.45 15.62
N GLY A 269 -0.27 14.69 16.28
CA GLY A 269 -1.46 14.13 15.63
C GLY A 269 -1.21 12.88 14.83
N TYR A 270 0.05 12.40 14.76
CA TYR A 270 0.38 11.10 14.21
C TYR A 270 -0.25 9.98 15.02
N SER A 271 -0.39 8.82 14.41
CA SER A 271 -0.95 7.63 15.05
C SER A 271 -0.14 6.40 14.69
N LEU A 272 -0.24 5.36 15.53
CA LEU A 272 0.20 4.02 15.16
C LEU A 272 -0.95 3.31 14.42
N LEU A 273 -0.75 3.02 13.15
CA LEU A 273 -1.62 2.15 12.40
C LEU A 273 -1.23 0.71 12.73
N LEU A 274 -2.14 -0.02 13.36
CA LEU A 274 -1.99 -1.44 13.67
C LEU A 274 -2.95 -2.25 12.81
N GLY A 275 -2.44 -3.18 12.02
CA GLY A 275 -3.21 -4.22 11.36
C GLY A 275 -2.91 -5.58 11.97
N ILE A 276 -3.91 -6.42 12.13
CA ILE A 276 -3.78 -7.77 12.67
C ILE A 276 -4.25 -8.77 11.62
N HIS A 277 -3.35 -9.63 11.18
CA HIS A 277 -3.66 -10.84 10.45
C HIS A 277 -3.76 -12.00 11.44
N ASP A 278 -4.92 -12.61 11.52
CA ASP A 278 -5.23 -13.76 12.36
C ASP A 278 -5.06 -15.03 11.51
N MET A 279 -4.16 -15.91 11.92
CA MET A 279 -3.81 -17.10 11.17
C MET A 279 -4.94 -18.15 11.17
N ASP A 280 -5.65 -18.28 12.28
CA ASP A 280 -6.76 -19.24 12.41
C ASP A 280 -7.91 -18.79 11.50
N ARG A 281 -8.24 -17.51 11.53
CA ARG A 281 -9.26 -16.91 10.68
C ARG A 281 -8.90 -16.92 9.19
N ALA A 282 -7.61 -16.77 8.86
CA ALA A 282 -7.13 -16.86 7.49
C ALA A 282 -7.27 -18.30 6.94
N MET A 283 -7.11 -19.29 7.81
CA MET A 283 -7.33 -20.70 7.45
C MET A 283 -8.82 -20.97 7.20
N GLU A 284 -9.72 -20.46 8.04
CA GLU A 284 -11.17 -20.55 7.85
C GLU A 284 -11.59 -19.89 6.53
N ASP A 285 -11.18 -18.63 6.29
CA ASP A 285 -11.45 -17.90 5.05
C ASP A 285 -10.97 -18.67 3.79
N ALA A 286 -9.83 -19.39 3.88
CA ALA A 286 -9.31 -20.18 2.78
C ALA A 286 -10.11 -21.48 2.53
N LEU A 287 -10.62 -22.09 3.58
CA LEU A 287 -11.48 -23.29 3.48
C LEU A 287 -12.85 -22.92 2.89
N ASP A 288 -13.44 -21.80 3.34
CA ASP A 288 -14.73 -21.31 2.82
C ASP A 288 -14.62 -20.97 1.33
N ALA A 289 -13.55 -20.30 0.91
CA ALA A 289 -13.31 -19.99 -0.51
C ALA A 289 -13.15 -21.25 -1.38
N GLN A 290 -12.57 -22.34 -0.83
CA GLN A 290 -12.47 -23.62 -1.55
C GLN A 290 -13.82 -24.32 -1.68
N ALA A 291 -14.67 -24.24 -0.65
CA ALA A 291 -16.01 -24.82 -0.69
C ALA A 291 -16.89 -24.11 -1.75
N GLU A 292 -16.79 -22.77 -1.86
CA GLU A 292 -17.51 -22.01 -2.88
C GLU A 292 -17.04 -22.35 -4.31
N GLU A 293 -15.72 -22.57 -4.53
CA GLU A 293 -15.19 -22.97 -5.84
C GLU A 293 -15.62 -24.42 -6.23
N GLU A 294 -15.79 -25.31 -5.27
CA GLU A 294 -16.25 -26.69 -5.50
C GLU A 294 -17.75 -26.73 -5.83
N GLU A 295 -18.58 -25.88 -5.21
CA GLU A 295 -20.02 -25.76 -5.54
C GLU A 295 -20.26 -25.20 -6.95
N ASP A 296 -19.49 -24.21 -7.41
CA ASP A 296 -19.59 -23.65 -8.75
C ASP A 296 -19.15 -24.63 -9.85
N ASP A 297 -18.21 -25.55 -9.58
CA ASP A 297 -17.80 -26.60 -10.52
C ASP A 297 -18.83 -27.74 -10.63
N GLU A 298 -19.61 -28.04 -9.58
CA GLU A 298 -20.67 -29.08 -9.61
C GLU A 298 -21.90 -28.65 -10.41
N ASP A 299 -22.24 -27.35 -10.44
CA ASP A 299 -23.38 -26.84 -11.24
C ASP A 299 -23.12 -26.86 -12.76
N TYR A 300 -21.87 -26.97 -13.19
CA TYR A 300 -21.53 -27.02 -14.63
C TYR A 300 -21.57 -28.42 -15.24
N ASP A 301 -21.51 -29.48 -14.43
CA ASP A 301 -21.52 -30.87 -14.90
C ASP A 301 -22.94 -31.48 -15.05
N SER A 302 -23.99 -30.78 -14.59
CA SER A 302 -25.35 -31.33 -14.63
C SER A 302 -26.19 -30.97 -15.86
N ALA A 303 -25.67 -30.18 -16.80
CA ALA A 303 -26.39 -29.77 -18.01
C ALA A 303 -25.67 -30.25 -19.29
N GLY A 304 -25.84 -31.53 -19.68
CA GLY A 304 -25.39 -31.92 -21.02
C GLY A 304 -25.23 -33.41 -21.25
N SER A 305 -26.32 -34.15 -21.20
CA SER A 305 -26.40 -35.50 -21.79
C SER A 305 -26.26 -35.48 -23.31
N GLY A 306 -25.30 -36.23 -23.90
CA GLY A 306 -25.35 -36.77 -25.24
C GLY A 306 -24.40 -36.13 -26.26
N GLY A 307 -23.24 -36.72 -26.39
CA GLY A 307 -22.37 -36.48 -27.57
C GLY A 307 -21.02 -37.18 -27.40
N VAL A 308 -20.90 -38.35 -28.08
CA VAL A 308 -19.64 -39.11 -28.16
C VAL A 308 -18.61 -38.26 -28.93
N ALA A 309 -17.65 -37.68 -28.28
CA ALA A 309 -16.50 -37.03 -28.87
C ALA A 309 -15.25 -37.87 -28.66
N LEU A 310 -14.66 -38.31 -29.76
CA LEU A 310 -13.35 -38.97 -29.81
C LEU A 310 -12.28 -38.00 -29.31
N THR A 311 -11.66 -38.32 -28.20
CA THR A 311 -10.53 -37.57 -27.62
C THR A 311 -9.25 -37.87 -28.40
N PRO A 312 -8.46 -36.83 -28.79
CA PRO A 312 -7.05 -37.03 -29.18
C PRO A 312 -6.18 -37.16 -27.90
N PRO A 313 -5.03 -37.85 -27.99
CA PRO A 313 -4.22 -38.15 -26.81
C PRO A 313 -3.56 -36.93 -26.21
N GLU A 314 -3.55 -36.97 -24.93
CA GLU A 314 -2.99 -36.14 -23.89
C GLU A 314 -1.82 -35.21 -24.25
N SER A 315 -2.06 -33.90 -24.08
CA SER A 315 -1.05 -32.92 -23.69
C SER A 315 -1.02 -32.82 -22.17
N PRO A 316 0.13 -32.86 -21.50
CA PRO A 316 0.17 -32.82 -20.04
C PRO A 316 -0.04 -31.38 -19.54
N ASN A 317 -1.29 -30.93 -19.50
CA ASN A 317 -1.71 -29.82 -18.65
C ASN A 317 -2.11 -30.41 -17.30
N THR A 318 -1.12 -30.93 -16.58
CA THR A 318 -1.25 -31.15 -15.14
C THR A 318 -1.38 -29.77 -14.48
N ARG A 319 -2.61 -29.25 -14.35
CA ARG A 319 -2.93 -28.41 -13.19
C ARG A 319 -2.53 -29.24 -11.97
N ARG A 320 -1.33 -29.00 -11.45
CA ARG A 320 -0.96 -29.50 -10.12
C ARG A 320 -2.03 -28.94 -9.20
N LYS A 321 -2.91 -29.80 -8.70
CA LYS A 321 -3.67 -29.54 -7.47
C LYS A 321 -2.61 -29.28 -6.42
N ILE A 322 -2.34 -28.02 -6.13
CA ILE A 322 -1.47 -27.63 -5.02
C ILE A 322 -2.21 -28.14 -3.80
N SER A 323 -1.61 -29.05 -3.04
CA SER A 323 -2.26 -29.61 -1.85
C SER A 323 -2.65 -28.46 -0.92
N SER A 324 -3.81 -28.53 -0.29
CA SER A 324 -4.32 -27.51 0.64
C SER A 324 -3.29 -27.10 1.69
N SER A 325 -2.44 -28.04 2.14
CA SER A 325 -1.32 -27.73 3.06
C SER A 325 -0.25 -26.82 2.44
N MET A 326 0.00 -26.87 1.13
CA MET A 326 0.94 -25.98 0.44
C MET A 326 0.35 -24.58 0.23
N MET A 327 -0.95 -24.46 -0.06
CA MET A 327 -1.64 -23.16 -0.15
C MET A 327 -1.69 -22.46 1.23
N VAL A 328 -2.01 -23.20 2.28
CA VAL A 328 -2.00 -22.69 3.66
C VAL A 328 -0.59 -22.25 4.08
N SER A 329 0.47 -22.98 3.71
CA SER A 329 1.85 -22.59 4.03
C SER A 329 2.32 -21.35 3.29
N GLN A 330 1.81 -21.06 2.10
CA GLN A 330 2.12 -19.84 1.35
C GLN A 330 1.29 -18.62 1.83
N ALA A 331 0.02 -18.83 2.19
CA ALA A 331 -0.86 -17.78 2.70
C ALA A 331 -0.46 -17.27 4.10
N SER A 332 0.46 -17.95 4.78
CA SER A 332 0.84 -17.65 6.17
C SER A 332 2.27 -17.14 6.31
N ARG A 333 2.98 -16.92 5.20
CA ARG A 333 4.41 -16.57 5.25
C ARG A 333 4.64 -15.10 4.99
N ILE A 334 5.30 -14.43 5.95
CA ILE A 334 5.81 -13.06 5.78
C ILE A 334 6.89 -13.07 4.69
N ASP A 335 6.76 -12.17 3.71
CA ASP A 335 7.85 -11.86 2.78
C ASP A 335 8.70 -10.71 3.34
N PRO A 336 9.96 -10.96 3.77
CA PRO A 336 10.79 -9.93 4.40
C PRO A 336 11.07 -8.71 3.51
N ASN A 337 10.96 -8.84 2.19
CA ASN A 337 11.21 -7.75 1.25
C ASN A 337 9.96 -6.90 0.98
N LEU A 338 8.79 -7.51 1.08
CA LEU A 338 7.52 -6.84 0.81
C LEU A 338 6.82 -6.42 2.11
N ASP A 339 6.81 -7.27 3.12
CA ASP A 339 6.07 -7.08 4.38
C ASP A 339 6.95 -6.44 5.47
N ILE A 340 7.64 -5.35 5.14
CA ILE A 340 8.65 -4.72 6.02
C ILE A 340 8.10 -4.22 7.35
N TYR A 341 6.80 -4.00 7.44
CA TYR A 341 6.10 -3.56 8.66
C TYR A 341 5.50 -4.72 9.46
N ALA A 342 5.73 -5.98 9.01
CA ALA A 342 5.18 -7.17 9.63
C ALA A 342 6.04 -7.68 10.80
N ILE A 343 5.40 -7.94 11.92
CA ILE A 343 6.01 -8.57 13.09
C ILE A 343 5.15 -9.77 13.48
N PRO A 344 5.69 -11.00 13.49
CA PRO A 344 4.95 -12.17 13.93
C PRO A 344 4.73 -12.15 15.44
N SER A 345 3.60 -12.67 15.90
CA SER A 345 3.38 -12.88 17.33
C SER A 345 4.35 -13.92 17.88
N ARG A 346 4.66 -13.85 19.18
CA ARG A 346 5.40 -14.90 19.86
C ARG A 346 4.63 -16.22 19.75
N ALA A 347 5.33 -17.29 19.44
CA ALA A 347 4.72 -18.63 19.43
C ALA A 347 4.21 -18.98 20.82
N ALA A 348 2.95 -19.42 20.93
CA ALA A 348 2.36 -19.84 22.19
C ALA A 348 3.04 -21.12 22.68
N GLY A 349 3.74 -21.04 23.82
CA GLY A 349 4.20 -22.18 24.61
C GLY A 349 5.25 -23.05 23.93
N ALA A 350 6.52 -22.68 24.03
CA ALA A 350 7.61 -23.64 23.90
C ALA A 350 7.69 -24.53 25.17
N GLY A 351 6.64 -25.35 25.39
CA GLY A 351 6.74 -26.57 26.20
C GLY A 351 7.22 -27.70 25.28
N ALA A 352 8.18 -28.49 25.72
CA ALA A 352 8.86 -29.53 24.95
C ALA A 352 7.89 -30.35 24.08
N GLY A 353 7.89 -30.15 22.76
CA GLY A 353 7.31 -31.11 21.81
C GLY A 353 6.45 -30.56 20.65
N THR A 354 5.90 -29.35 20.71
CA THR A 354 5.09 -28.82 19.60
C THR A 354 5.44 -27.34 19.34
N VAL A 355 6.14 -27.08 18.25
CA VAL A 355 6.36 -25.73 17.76
C VAL A 355 5.06 -25.26 17.11
N SER A 356 4.18 -24.64 17.88
CA SER A 356 3.05 -23.91 17.32
C SER A 356 3.59 -22.63 16.67
N GLY A 357 3.29 -22.39 15.39
CA GLY A 357 3.65 -21.15 14.70
C GLY A 357 3.01 -19.91 15.34
N PRO A 358 3.33 -18.69 14.86
CA PRO A 358 2.70 -17.46 15.35
C PRO A 358 1.20 -17.50 15.06
N LYS A 359 0.37 -17.10 16.04
CA LYS A 359 -1.10 -17.00 15.84
C LYS A 359 -1.52 -15.75 15.08
N HIS A 360 -0.75 -14.69 15.22
CA HIS A 360 -1.01 -13.39 14.58
C HIS A 360 0.24 -12.86 13.89
N ILE A 361 0.01 -12.06 12.85
CA ILE A 361 1.02 -11.19 12.25
C ILE A 361 0.52 -9.77 12.42
N TYR A 362 1.34 -8.91 13.05
CA TYR A 362 1.04 -7.51 13.27
C TYR A 362 1.73 -6.67 12.20
N PHE A 363 1.00 -5.72 11.62
CA PHE A 363 1.54 -4.69 10.73
C PHE A 363 1.50 -3.36 11.47
N LEU A 364 2.64 -2.71 11.63
CA LEU A 364 2.81 -1.53 12.47
C LEU A 364 3.52 -0.42 11.72
N SER A 365 2.91 0.76 11.61
CA SER A 365 3.54 1.96 11.05
C SER A 365 2.97 3.22 11.68
N ILE A 366 3.80 4.26 11.81
CA ILE A 366 3.33 5.60 12.16
C ILE A 366 2.67 6.22 10.92
N MET A 367 1.57 6.94 11.11
CA MET A 367 0.80 7.61 10.04
C MET A 367 0.55 9.07 10.39
N ASP A 368 0.19 9.88 9.37
CA ASP A 368 -0.22 11.29 9.52
C ASP A 368 0.83 12.23 10.11
N VAL A 369 2.08 12.11 9.64
CA VAL A 369 3.26 12.86 10.13
C VAL A 369 3.42 14.27 9.52
N LEU A 370 2.42 14.81 8.82
CA LEU A 370 2.48 16.13 8.18
C LEU A 370 1.72 17.22 8.94
N THR A 371 1.36 16.98 10.20
CA THR A 371 0.64 17.97 11.01
C THR A 371 1.57 18.66 11.98
N HIS A 372 1.96 19.90 11.64
CA HIS A 372 2.81 20.70 12.51
C HIS A 372 2.00 21.36 13.66
N TYR A 373 2.59 21.43 14.86
CA TYR A 373 2.03 22.11 16.02
C TYR A 373 2.27 23.63 15.88
N GLY A 374 1.27 24.34 15.39
CA GLY A 374 1.32 25.78 15.21
C GLY A 374 0.23 26.52 16.00
N ILE A 375 0.15 27.84 15.84
CA ILE A 375 -0.76 28.74 16.54
C ILE A 375 -2.22 28.27 16.47
N LYS A 376 -2.68 27.76 15.32
CA LYS A 376 -4.04 27.23 15.14
C LYS A 376 -4.31 26.02 16.04
N LYS A 377 -3.32 25.15 16.22
CA LYS A 377 -3.45 23.95 17.09
C LYS A 377 -3.37 24.32 18.56
N ALA A 378 -2.53 25.30 18.92
CA ALA A 378 -2.48 25.84 20.27
C ALA A 378 -3.81 26.50 20.68
N ALA A 379 -4.42 27.26 19.78
CA ALA A 379 -5.75 27.85 19.99
C ALA A 379 -6.84 26.75 20.12
N ALA A 380 -6.79 25.71 19.29
CA ALA A 380 -7.71 24.57 19.40
C ALA A 380 -7.52 23.79 20.72
N LYS A 381 -6.29 23.67 21.24
CA LYS A 381 -6.01 23.12 22.58
C LYS A 381 -6.70 23.95 23.64
N ALA A 382 -6.52 25.27 23.64
CA ALA A 382 -7.14 26.17 24.61
C ALA A 382 -8.69 26.07 24.61
N ALA A 383 -9.31 26.04 23.42
CA ALA A 383 -10.77 25.86 23.29
C ALA A 383 -11.25 24.49 23.83
N LYS A 384 -10.51 23.41 23.58
CA LYS A 384 -10.83 22.08 24.11
C LYS A 384 -10.59 21.98 25.61
N THR A 385 -9.59 22.69 26.16
CA THR A 385 -9.35 22.80 27.62
C THR A 385 -10.57 23.38 28.31
N VAL A 386 -11.17 24.43 27.76
CA VAL A 386 -12.39 25.04 28.28
C VAL A 386 -13.59 24.08 28.25
N LYS A 387 -13.65 23.24 27.22
CA LYS A 387 -14.78 22.30 27.00
C LYS A 387 -14.68 21.04 27.90
N TYR A 388 -13.46 20.50 28.09
CA TYR A 388 -13.25 19.19 28.75
C TYR A 388 -12.55 19.25 30.11
N GLY A 389 -12.23 20.46 30.62
CA GLY A 389 -11.69 20.67 31.98
C GLY A 389 -10.35 19.98 32.23
N SER A 390 -10.24 19.24 33.34
CA SER A 390 -9.00 18.54 33.74
C SER A 390 -8.56 17.39 32.87
N ASP A 391 -9.44 16.86 31.98
CA ASP A 391 -9.13 15.79 31.06
C ASP A 391 -8.32 16.24 29.81
N VAL A 392 -7.73 17.44 29.93
CA VAL A 392 -6.87 18.05 28.88
C VAL A 392 -5.70 17.14 28.50
N GLU A 393 -5.19 16.34 29.43
CA GLU A 393 -4.11 15.39 29.13
C GLU A 393 -4.50 14.31 28.12
N GLY A 394 -5.80 14.01 28.00
CA GLY A 394 -6.34 13.05 27.04
C GLY A 394 -6.57 13.59 25.63
N ILE A 395 -6.35 14.89 25.37
CA ILE A 395 -6.67 15.52 24.09
C ILE A 395 -5.56 15.31 23.05
N SER A 396 -5.93 15.03 21.80
CA SER A 396 -4.98 14.82 20.68
C SER A 396 -4.20 16.08 20.25
N THR A 397 -4.50 17.26 20.82
CA THR A 397 -3.83 18.54 20.55
C THR A 397 -2.85 18.97 21.66
N ALA A 398 -2.25 18.03 22.38
CA ALA A 398 -1.21 18.29 23.39
C ALA A 398 0.07 18.88 22.75
N GLU A 399 0.94 19.47 23.60
CA GLU A 399 2.28 19.89 23.15
C GLU A 399 3.12 18.69 22.65
N PRO A 400 4.06 18.88 21.72
CA PRO A 400 4.79 17.80 21.10
C PRO A 400 5.42 16.80 22.07
N GLU A 401 6.07 17.29 23.12
CA GLU A 401 6.68 16.43 24.14
C GLU A 401 5.65 15.68 25.00
N GLN A 402 4.55 16.33 25.37
CA GLN A 402 3.46 15.70 26.10
C GLN A 402 2.76 14.65 25.24
N TYR A 403 2.55 14.97 23.95
CA TYR A 403 1.97 14.06 22.96
C TYR A 403 2.84 12.82 22.80
N SER A 404 4.15 12.99 22.61
CA SER A 404 5.10 11.90 22.39
C SER A 404 5.17 10.95 23.59
N ARG A 405 5.28 11.49 24.82
CA ARG A 405 5.32 10.68 26.06
C ARG A 405 4.05 9.85 26.23
N ARG A 406 2.89 10.47 26.06
CA ARG A 406 1.61 9.76 26.16
C ARG A 406 1.45 8.66 25.11
N PHE A 407 1.80 8.97 23.86
CA PHE A 407 1.75 8.02 22.76
C PHE A 407 2.65 6.80 23.04
N LEU A 408 3.90 7.02 23.43
CA LEU A 408 4.84 5.94 23.77
C LEU A 408 4.37 5.11 24.95
N ALA A 409 3.85 5.75 26.03
CA ALA A 409 3.31 5.04 27.19
C ALA A 409 2.14 4.12 26.76
N PHE A 410 1.19 4.65 25.97
CA PHE A 410 0.05 3.88 25.51
C PHE A 410 0.48 2.66 24.67
N VAL A 411 1.42 2.86 23.73
CA VAL A 411 1.91 1.75 22.87
C VAL A 411 2.68 0.73 23.71
N ASN A 412 3.54 1.17 24.66
CA ASN A 412 4.26 0.27 25.55
C ASN A 412 3.31 -0.62 26.37
N ASP A 413 2.20 -0.04 26.86
CA ASP A 413 1.18 -0.78 27.63
C ASP A 413 0.35 -1.72 26.74
N ALA A 414 0.28 -1.46 25.44
CA ALA A 414 -0.42 -2.31 24.46
C ALA A 414 0.38 -3.56 24.08
N ILE A 415 1.69 -3.61 24.37
CA ILE A 415 2.60 -4.69 23.96
C ILE A 415 2.92 -5.61 25.14
N GLU A 416 2.85 -6.93 24.87
CA GLU A 416 3.24 -8.01 25.79
C GLU A 416 4.40 -8.82 25.23
#